data_d2172553d93e8774efdba216387be9ee
#
_entry.id   d2172553d93e8774efdba216387be9ee
#
_cell.length_a   1.000
_cell.length_b   1.000
_cell.length_c   1.000
_cell.angle_alpha   90.00
_cell.angle_beta   90.00
_cell.angle_gamma   90.00
#
_symmetry.space_group_name_H-M   'P 1'
#
loop_
_entity.id
_entity.type
_entity.pdbx_description
1 polymer ?
#
loop_
_entity_poly.entity_id
_entity_poly.type
_entity_poly.pdbx_seq_one_letter_code
_entity_poly.pdbx_strand_id
1 'polypeptide(L)'
;MARVLVHGADLLMYSRIEATLRHLGHDVSRTRAGQAPEVADLALCDVEHADPEQALELLRPAPILGFGSHDAPKALRRARQVGFERVVARSAIAERLPELVDELLATAPSHDPSGATPR
;
A
#
# COMPACT_ATOMS: atom_id res chain seq x y z
N MET A 1 -4.42 7.62 -13.57
CA MET A 1 -3.02 7.36 -13.19
C MET A 1 -2.78 7.81 -11.77
N ALA A 2 -2.18 6.96 -10.97
CA ALA A 2 -1.97 7.27 -9.56
C ALA A 2 -0.49 7.13 -9.22
N ARG A 3 -0.09 7.78 -8.14
CA ARG A 3 1.26 7.63 -7.60
C ARG A 3 1.19 6.60 -6.45
N VAL A 4 1.94 5.53 -6.59
CA VAL A 4 1.94 4.42 -5.64
C VAL A 4 3.33 4.31 -5.00
N LEU A 5 3.34 4.27 -3.67
CA LEU A 5 4.58 4.18 -2.91
C LEU A 5 4.66 2.79 -2.28
N VAL A 6 5.79 2.13 -2.40
CA VAL A 6 5.99 0.78 -1.87
C VAL A 6 6.97 0.84 -0.70
N HIS A 7 6.59 0.26 0.43
CA HIS A 7 7.38 0.32 1.64
C HIS A 7 7.69 -1.07 2.16
N GLY A 8 8.94 -1.34 2.44
CA GLY A 8 9.35 -2.57 3.11
C GLY A 8 9.52 -3.79 2.23
N ALA A 9 9.14 -3.70 0.98
CA ALA A 9 9.23 -4.86 0.09
C ALA A 9 10.67 -5.13 -0.32
N ASP A 10 11.02 -6.40 -0.47
CA ASP A 10 12.31 -6.73 -1.01
C ASP A 10 12.35 -6.39 -2.50
N LEU A 11 13.52 -6.46 -3.08
CA LEU A 11 13.73 -6.01 -4.45
C LEU A 11 12.90 -6.81 -5.45
N LEU A 12 12.78 -8.11 -5.25
CA LEU A 12 12.02 -8.95 -6.17
C LEU A 12 10.54 -8.60 -6.13
N MET A 13 9.98 -8.46 -4.94
CA MET A 13 8.58 -8.10 -4.79
C MET A 13 8.32 -6.69 -5.34
N TYR A 14 9.22 -5.76 -5.02
CA TYR A 14 9.09 -4.40 -5.56
C TYR A 14 9.09 -4.42 -7.08
N SER A 15 10.00 -5.16 -7.70
CA SER A 15 10.09 -5.23 -9.16
C SER A 15 8.81 -5.76 -9.78
N ARG A 16 8.19 -6.75 -9.15
CA ARG A 16 6.92 -7.30 -9.66
C ARG A 16 5.79 -6.29 -9.55
N ILE A 17 5.70 -5.62 -8.41
CA ILE A 17 4.68 -4.58 -8.20
C ILE A 17 4.88 -3.45 -9.20
N GLU A 18 6.11 -3.00 -9.34
CA GLU A 18 6.43 -1.91 -10.25
C GLU A 18 6.05 -2.25 -11.68
N ALA A 19 6.43 -3.43 -12.15
CA ALA A 19 6.16 -3.82 -13.52
C ALA A 19 4.65 -3.86 -13.79
N THR A 20 3.89 -4.44 -12.87
CA THR A 20 2.44 -4.54 -13.04
C THR A 20 1.78 -3.17 -13.07
N LEU A 21 2.12 -2.32 -12.11
CA LEU A 21 1.44 -1.04 -11.97
C LEU A 21 1.88 -0.03 -13.04
N ARG A 22 3.14 -0.05 -13.43
CA ARG A 22 3.58 0.83 -14.51
C ARG A 22 2.94 0.44 -15.84
N HIS A 23 2.74 -0.85 -16.05
CA HIS A 23 2.02 -1.30 -17.24
C HIS A 23 0.61 -0.73 -17.30
N LEU A 24 0.00 -0.50 -16.15
CA LEU A 24 -1.34 0.07 -16.05
C LEU A 24 -1.34 1.59 -16.02
N GLY A 25 -0.19 2.22 -16.16
CA GLY A 25 -0.10 3.67 -16.22
C GLY A 25 0.13 4.37 -14.90
N HIS A 26 0.38 3.63 -13.83
CA HIS A 26 0.66 4.24 -12.54
C HIS A 26 2.14 4.58 -12.40
N ASP A 27 2.42 5.54 -11.55
CA ASP A 27 3.77 5.94 -11.22
C ASP A 27 4.14 5.24 -9.91
N VAL A 28 5.25 4.54 -9.87
CA VAL A 28 5.59 3.69 -8.73
C VAL A 28 6.99 4.05 -8.23
N SER A 29 7.13 4.22 -6.92
CA SER A 29 8.41 4.44 -6.30
C SER A 29 8.46 3.69 -4.97
N ARG A 30 9.64 3.61 -4.38
CA ARG A 30 9.79 2.94 -3.10
C ARG A 30 10.35 3.91 -2.08
N THR A 31 10.04 3.67 -0.81
CA THR A 31 10.62 4.45 0.27
C THR A 31 12.11 4.16 0.38
N ARG A 32 12.87 5.14 0.82
CA ARG A 32 14.31 4.98 1.02
C ARG A 32 14.65 5.47 2.41
N ALA A 33 15.54 4.75 3.05
CA ALA A 33 16.01 5.12 4.39
C ALA A 33 16.62 6.51 4.35
N GLY A 34 16.28 7.30 5.35
CA GLY A 34 16.85 8.65 5.47
C GLY A 34 16.24 9.69 4.55
N GLN A 35 15.20 9.34 3.80
CA GLN A 35 14.54 10.29 2.92
C GLN A 35 13.07 10.38 3.26
N ALA A 36 12.52 11.57 3.18
CA ALA A 36 11.09 11.75 3.37
C ALA A 36 10.35 11.10 2.22
N PRO A 37 9.26 10.38 2.47
CA PRO A 37 8.52 9.75 1.39
C PRO A 37 7.81 10.78 0.53
N GLU A 38 7.61 10.44 -0.72
CA GLU A 38 6.85 11.28 -1.62
C GLU A 38 5.38 11.20 -1.28
N VAL A 39 4.65 12.23 -1.64
CA VAL A 39 3.20 12.20 -1.52
C VAL A 39 2.66 11.16 -2.48
N ALA A 40 1.80 10.28 -2.01
CA ALA A 40 1.27 9.20 -2.82
C ALA A 40 -0.24 9.12 -2.69
N ASP A 41 -0.86 8.53 -3.71
CA ASP A 41 -2.30 8.28 -3.70
C ASP A 41 -2.62 6.95 -3.01
N LEU A 42 -1.63 6.08 -2.93
CA LEU A 42 -1.79 4.75 -2.33
C LEU A 42 -0.40 4.25 -1.92
N ALA A 43 -0.34 3.54 -0.81
CA ALA A 43 0.90 2.90 -0.39
C ALA A 43 0.70 1.40 -0.22
N LEU A 44 1.72 0.62 -0.58
CA LEU A 44 1.76 -0.80 -0.30
C LEU A 44 2.85 -1.06 0.73
N CYS A 45 2.59 -1.92 1.69
CA CYS A 45 3.52 -2.17 2.78
C CYS A 45 3.66 -3.66 3.04
N ASP A 46 4.91 -4.15 3.07
CA ASP A 46 5.18 -5.53 3.44
C ASP A 46 5.21 -5.60 4.96
N VAL A 47 4.19 -6.21 5.55
CA VAL A 47 4.02 -6.19 7.00
C VAL A 47 4.93 -7.16 7.74
N GLU A 48 5.65 -8.01 7.01
CA GLU A 48 6.64 -8.87 7.64
C GLU A 48 7.98 -8.18 7.77
N HIS A 49 8.25 -7.14 6.97
CA HIS A 49 9.54 -6.47 6.96
C HIS A 49 9.47 -5.04 7.46
N ALA A 50 8.29 -4.55 7.78
CA ALA A 50 8.12 -3.20 8.28
C ALA A 50 7.15 -3.20 9.45
N ASP A 51 7.43 -2.41 10.46
CA ASP A 51 6.52 -2.30 11.59
C ASP A 51 5.28 -1.52 11.17
N PRO A 52 4.07 -2.07 11.39
CA PRO A 52 2.87 -1.41 10.90
C PRO A 52 2.62 -0.02 11.50
N GLU A 53 2.94 0.18 12.77
CA GLU A 53 2.74 1.49 13.38
C GLU A 53 3.66 2.53 12.78
N GLN A 54 4.91 2.18 12.56
CA GLN A 54 5.85 3.09 11.92
C GLN A 54 5.46 3.36 10.49
N ALA A 55 5.01 2.33 9.79
CA ALA A 55 4.55 2.49 8.41
C ALA A 55 3.36 3.43 8.34
N LEU A 56 2.44 3.31 9.29
CA LEU A 56 1.29 4.19 9.33
C LEU A 56 1.71 5.65 9.45
N GLU A 57 2.64 5.93 10.35
CA GLU A 57 3.13 7.30 10.53
C GLU A 57 3.83 7.82 9.28
N LEU A 58 4.60 6.96 8.64
CA LEU A 58 5.41 7.36 7.50
C LEU A 58 4.55 7.58 6.24
N LEU A 59 3.53 6.76 6.04
CA LEU A 59 2.82 6.71 4.76
C LEU A 59 1.53 7.49 4.73
N ARG A 60 0.94 7.80 5.90
CA ARG A 60 -0.28 8.62 5.93
C ARG A 60 0.00 10.00 5.34
N PRO A 61 -0.99 10.59 4.68
CA PRO A 61 -2.39 10.20 4.63
C PRO A 61 -2.77 9.22 3.52
N ALA A 62 -1.83 8.64 2.83
CA ALA A 62 -2.17 7.68 1.78
C ALA A 62 -2.84 6.44 2.40
N PRO A 63 -3.87 5.89 1.76
CA PRO A 63 -4.40 4.60 2.20
C PRO A 63 -3.34 3.52 2.00
N ILE A 64 -3.34 2.52 2.87
CA ILE A 64 -2.28 1.52 2.90
C ILE A 64 -2.84 0.14 2.64
N LEU A 65 -2.28 -0.54 1.65
CA LEU A 65 -2.53 -1.95 1.37
C LEU A 65 -1.36 -2.74 1.94
N GLY A 66 -1.61 -3.48 3.01
CA GLY A 66 -0.60 -4.32 3.61
C GLY A 66 -0.60 -5.71 3.02
N PHE A 67 0.54 -6.35 2.96
CA PHE A 67 0.62 -7.73 2.49
C PHE A 67 1.71 -8.48 3.22
N GLY A 68 1.52 -9.80 3.31
CA GLY A 68 2.50 -10.66 3.93
C GLY A 68 2.14 -12.10 3.69
N SER A 69 3.02 -13.02 4.11
CA SER A 69 2.78 -14.43 3.93
C SER A 69 1.56 -14.87 4.74
N HIS A 70 0.76 -15.76 4.19
CA HIS A 70 -0.35 -16.33 4.95
C HIS A 70 0.16 -17.15 6.14
N ASP A 71 1.45 -17.49 6.17
CA ASP A 71 2.06 -18.16 7.30
C ASP A 71 2.46 -17.19 8.41
N ALA A 72 2.20 -15.91 8.25
CA ALA A 72 2.48 -14.91 9.27
C ALA A 72 1.18 -14.22 9.72
N PRO A 73 0.23 -14.99 10.30
CA PRO A 73 -1.08 -14.41 10.64
C PRO A 73 -1.00 -13.32 11.68
N LYS A 74 -0.02 -13.33 12.56
CA LYS A 74 0.13 -12.29 13.56
C LYS A 74 0.49 -10.95 12.93
N ALA A 75 1.40 -10.97 11.94
CA ALA A 75 1.78 -9.74 11.26
C ALA A 75 0.61 -9.17 10.47
N LEU A 76 -0.15 -10.02 9.80
CA LEU A 76 -1.33 -9.58 9.06
C LEU A 76 -2.38 -8.99 9.99
N ARG A 77 -2.62 -9.65 11.12
CA ARG A 77 -3.62 -9.18 12.09
C ARG A 77 -3.20 -7.84 12.67
N ARG A 78 -1.91 -7.68 13.00
CA ARG A 78 -1.43 -6.44 13.57
C ARG A 78 -1.62 -5.27 12.60
N ALA A 79 -1.36 -5.49 11.33
CA ALA A 79 -1.55 -4.44 10.33
C ALA A 79 -3.02 -4.01 10.27
N ARG A 80 -3.95 -4.96 10.36
CA ARG A 80 -5.37 -4.63 10.40
C ARG A 80 -5.71 -3.84 11.66
N GLN A 81 -5.15 -4.24 12.79
CA GLN A 81 -5.45 -3.59 14.07
C GLN A 81 -4.97 -2.14 14.11
N VAL A 82 -3.84 -1.83 13.48
CA VAL A 82 -3.36 -0.46 13.51
C VAL A 82 -4.07 0.43 12.48
N GLY A 83 -4.88 -0.15 11.59
CA GLY A 83 -5.73 0.67 10.74
C GLY A 83 -5.38 0.73 9.27
N PHE A 84 -4.63 -0.24 8.74
CA PHE A 84 -4.42 -0.31 7.30
C PHE A 84 -5.78 -0.51 6.62
N GLU A 85 -5.99 0.13 5.50
CA GLU A 85 -7.26 0.04 4.78
C GLU A 85 -7.55 -1.35 4.26
N ARG A 86 -6.51 -2.07 3.89
CA ARG A 86 -6.68 -3.43 3.42
C ARG A 86 -5.43 -4.23 3.76
N VAL A 87 -5.60 -5.49 4.12
CA VAL A 87 -4.46 -6.38 4.39
C VAL A 87 -4.75 -7.72 3.73
N VAL A 88 -3.82 -8.19 2.91
CA VAL A 88 -4.02 -9.42 2.14
C VAL A 88 -2.79 -10.30 2.22
N ALA A 89 -2.95 -11.56 1.85
CA ALA A 89 -1.82 -12.46 1.73
C ALA A 89 -0.98 -12.08 0.51
N ARG A 90 0.30 -12.42 0.55
CA ARG A 90 1.23 -12.11 -0.53
C ARG A 90 0.76 -12.67 -1.87
N SER A 91 0.11 -13.84 -1.86
CA SER A 91 -0.41 -14.44 -3.08
C SER A 91 -1.46 -13.55 -3.76
N ALA A 92 -2.23 -12.81 -2.98
CA ALA A 92 -3.22 -11.92 -3.57
C ALA A 92 -2.56 -10.76 -4.32
N ILE A 93 -1.38 -10.32 -3.87
CA ILE A 93 -0.63 -9.32 -4.61
C ILE A 93 -0.22 -9.88 -5.97
N ALA A 94 0.23 -11.11 -6.02
CA ALA A 94 0.64 -11.71 -7.28
C ALA A 94 -0.54 -11.90 -8.24
N GLU A 95 -1.72 -12.18 -7.70
CA GLU A 95 -2.86 -12.58 -8.53
C GLU A 95 -3.85 -11.46 -8.80
N ARG A 96 -3.98 -10.52 -7.87
CA ARG A 96 -5.07 -9.55 -7.92
C ARG A 96 -4.64 -8.10 -7.70
N LEU A 97 -3.37 -7.78 -7.92
CA LEU A 97 -2.88 -6.43 -7.64
C LEU A 97 -3.67 -5.34 -8.36
N PRO A 98 -3.97 -5.47 -9.67
CA PRO A 98 -4.73 -4.39 -10.34
C PRO A 98 -6.08 -4.13 -9.69
N GLU A 99 -6.78 -5.19 -9.32
CA GLU A 99 -8.10 -5.04 -8.71
C GLU A 99 -8.03 -4.42 -7.34
N LEU A 100 -7.04 -4.84 -6.54
CA LEU A 100 -6.86 -4.30 -5.20
C LEU A 100 -6.52 -2.81 -5.25
N VAL A 101 -5.67 -2.41 -6.17
CA VAL A 101 -5.28 -1.02 -6.32
C VAL A 101 -6.49 -0.19 -6.76
N ASP A 102 -7.25 -0.68 -7.73
CA ASP A 102 -8.42 0.03 -8.21
C ASP A 102 -9.46 0.20 -7.10
N GLU A 103 -9.68 -0.84 -6.31
CA GLU A 103 -10.63 -0.77 -5.20
C GLU A 103 -10.22 0.29 -4.19
N LEU A 104 -8.95 0.32 -3.84
CA LEU A 104 -8.49 1.27 -2.83
C LEU A 104 -8.45 2.68 -3.35
N LEU A 105 -8.11 2.88 -4.59
CA LEU A 105 -8.13 4.22 -5.17
C LEU A 105 -9.56 4.75 -5.29
N ALA A 106 -10.51 3.87 -5.57
CA ALA A 106 -11.90 4.27 -5.70
C ALA A 106 -12.54 4.61 -4.37
N THR A 107 -12.10 3.94 -3.28
CA THR A 107 -12.71 4.15 -1.98
C THR A 107 -11.90 5.04 -1.07
N ALA A 108 -10.74 5.47 -1.50
CA ALA A 108 -9.89 6.32 -0.69
C ALA A 108 -10.64 7.56 -0.35
N PRO A 109 -10.55 7.97 0.85
CA PRO A 109 -11.36 9.10 1.30
C PRO A 109 -10.84 10.22 0.62
N SER A 110 -10.13 10.29 0.22
CA SER A 110 -9.78 11.24 -0.36
C SER A 110 -9.72 12.32 0.16
N HIS A 111 -9.23 12.82 -0.10
CA HIS A 111 -8.96 14.00 0.01
C HIS A 111 -9.91 14.80 -0.63
N ASP A 112 -10.91 14.34 -0.88
CA ASP A 112 -11.88 15.16 -1.38
C ASP A 112 -12.35 15.96 -0.32
N PRO A 113 -12.08 17.12 -0.34
CA PRO A 113 -12.49 17.92 0.69
C PRO A 113 -13.89 18.08 0.73
N SER A 114 -14.47 17.89 -0.24
CA SER A 114 -15.84 18.09 -0.12
C SER A 114 -16.34 16.97 0.49
N GLY A 115 -15.64 16.42 0.65
CA GLY A 115 -16.05 15.71 1.13
C GLY A 115 -16.89 15.45 1.43
N ALA A 116 -16.73 15.77 1.24
CA ALA A 116 -17.31 15.72 1.38
C ALA A 116 -18.24 15.35 1.13
N THR A 117 -18.37 15.21 1.00
CA THR A 117 -19.16 15.05 0.71
C THR A 117 -19.93 14.62 0.77
N PRO A 118 -20.36 14.58 0.75
CA PRO A 118 -21.05 14.28 0.84
C PRO A 118 -21.80 13.64 0.90
N ARG A 119 -22.06 13.63 1.03
CA ARG A 119 -22.58 13.20 1.07
C ARG A 119 -23.07 12.84 1.35
#